data_0001c3c143dbc7b9c75946b7659386aa
#
_entry.id   0001c3c143dbc7b9c75946b7659386aa
#
_cell.length_a   1.000
_cell.length_b   1.000
_cell.length_c   1.000
_cell.angle_alpha   90.00
_cell.angle_beta   90.00
_cell.angle_gamma   90.00
#
_symmetry.space_group_name_H-M   'P 1'
#
loop_
_entity.id
_entity.type
_entity.pdbx_description
1 polymer ?
#
loop_
_entity_poly.entity_id
_entity_poly.type
_entity_poly.pdbx_seq_one_letter_code
_entity_poly.pdbx_strand_id
1 'polypeptide(L)' 'MVLYDAKDELLENYLLVKGERRAVFPELQKALIGIMDNAYGFEAILPSDRADLLTNYFHFEKPTIDQIVIHYIKAREA' A
#
# COMPACT_ATOMS: atom_id res chain seq x y z
N MET A 1 17.52 -20.16 2.80
CA MET A 1 16.78 -20.36 1.56
C MET A 1 16.21 -19.05 1.06
N VAL A 2 16.46 -18.79 -0.17
CA VAL A 2 16.19 -17.49 -0.76
C VAL A 2 14.69 -17.15 -0.81
N LEU A 3 13.85 -18.15 -1.06
CA LEU A 3 12.42 -17.91 -1.21
C LEU A 3 11.76 -17.42 0.08
N TYR A 4 12.22 -17.92 1.22
CA TYR A 4 11.68 -17.45 2.49
C TYR A 4 12.10 -16.02 2.76
N ASP A 5 13.35 -15.72 2.51
CA ASP A 5 13.85 -14.38 2.74
C ASP A 5 13.16 -13.36 1.86
N ALA A 6 12.94 -13.71 0.59
CA ALA A 6 12.26 -12.82 -0.35
C ALA A 6 10.84 -12.55 0.09
N LYS A 7 10.14 -13.56 0.61
CA LYS A 7 8.76 -13.40 1.07
C LYS A 7 8.68 -12.48 2.27
N ASP A 8 9.58 -12.67 3.24
CA ASP A 8 9.61 -11.82 4.41
C ASP A 8 9.98 -10.39 4.06
N GLU A 9 10.95 -10.21 3.17
CA GLU A 9 11.33 -8.89 2.71
C GLU A 9 10.17 -8.19 2.02
N LEU A 10 9.39 -8.92 1.23
CA LEU A 10 8.25 -8.35 0.55
C LEU A 10 7.23 -7.82 1.55
N LEU A 11 6.94 -8.59 2.59
CA LEU A 11 5.99 -8.17 3.61
C LEU A 11 6.50 -6.99 4.42
N GLU A 12 7.79 -6.92 4.67
CA GLU A 12 8.38 -5.84 5.45
C GLU A 12 8.58 -4.57 4.64
N ASN A 13 8.73 -4.70 3.32
CA ASN A 13 8.99 -3.56 2.45
C ASN A 13 7.75 -2.80 2.02
N TYR A 14 6.58 -3.27 2.42
CA TYR A 14 5.32 -2.65 2.02
C TYR A 14 4.40 -2.47 3.21
N LEU A 15 3.54 -1.45 3.11
CA LEU A 15 2.51 -1.18 4.10
C LEU A 15 1.16 -1.13 3.40
N LEU A 16 0.13 -1.65 4.06
CA LEU A 16 -1.23 -1.51 3.60
C LEU A 16 -1.78 -0.23 4.20
N VAL A 17 -2.13 0.72 3.35
CA VAL A 17 -2.58 2.05 3.76
C VAL A 17 -4.07 2.18 3.51
N LYS A 18 -4.78 2.68 4.50
CA LYS A 18 -6.22 2.94 4.43
C LYS A 18 -6.50 4.35 4.91
N GLY A 19 -7.48 5.00 4.31
CA GLY A 19 -7.85 6.35 4.73
C GLY A 19 -8.87 6.95 3.82
N GLU A 20 -9.10 8.26 3.99
CA GLU A 20 -10.02 8.98 3.12
C GLU A 20 -9.34 9.37 1.83
N ARG A 21 -10.01 9.13 0.72
CA ARG A 21 -9.45 9.40 -0.61
C ARG A 21 -9.08 10.87 -0.76
N ARG A 22 -9.86 11.77 -0.18
CA ARG A 22 -9.63 13.23 -0.29
C ARG A 22 -8.38 13.67 0.47
N ALA A 23 -7.90 12.87 1.41
CA ALA A 23 -6.69 13.19 2.16
C ALA A 23 -5.41 12.87 1.39
N VAL A 24 -5.52 12.17 0.27
CA VAL A 24 -4.38 11.77 -0.54
C VAL A 24 -3.88 12.97 -1.33
N PHE A 25 -2.62 13.32 -1.11
CA PHE A 25 -2.00 14.42 -1.85
C PHE A 25 -1.16 13.84 -3.01
N PRO A 26 -0.79 14.68 -4.01
CA PRO A 26 -0.16 14.16 -5.23
C PRO A 26 1.08 13.30 -5.02
N GLU A 27 1.96 13.67 -4.09
CA GLU A 27 3.16 12.89 -3.84
C GLU A 27 2.84 11.51 -3.29
N LEU A 28 1.86 11.45 -2.38
CA LEU A 28 1.43 10.18 -1.82
C LEU A 28 0.77 9.33 -2.89
N GLN A 29 -0.06 9.94 -3.72
CA GLN A 29 -0.73 9.21 -4.78
C GLN A 29 0.26 8.55 -5.74
N LYS A 30 1.34 9.22 -6.04
CA LYS A 30 2.38 8.67 -6.91
C LYS A 30 3.09 7.47 -6.27
N ALA A 31 3.19 7.48 -4.95
CA ALA A 31 3.86 6.40 -4.23
C ALA A 31 2.94 5.21 -3.98
N LEU A 32 1.63 5.44 -3.94
CA LEU A 32 0.67 4.37 -3.67
C LEU A 32 0.54 3.43 -4.88
N ILE A 33 0.40 2.15 -4.59
CA ILE A 33 0.30 1.10 -5.60
C ILE A 33 -1.09 0.50 -5.54
N GLY A 34 -1.79 0.51 -6.67
CA GLY A 34 -3.08 -0.16 -6.79
C GLY A 34 -4.16 0.41 -5.87
N ILE A 35 -4.43 1.70 -5.97
CA ILE A 35 -5.45 2.34 -5.14
C ILE A 35 -6.82 1.76 -5.45
N MET A 36 -7.50 1.28 -4.41
CA MET A 36 -8.84 0.73 -4.52
C MET A 36 -9.78 1.51 -3.63
N ASP A 37 -10.79 2.13 -4.23
CA ASP A 37 -11.79 2.90 -3.49
C ASP A 37 -12.86 1.96 -2.91
N ASN A 38 -13.34 2.29 -1.72
CA ASN A 38 -14.40 1.53 -1.08
C ASN A 38 -15.33 2.48 -0.33
N ALA A 39 -16.31 1.94 0.38
CA ALA A 39 -17.31 2.75 1.06
C ALA A 39 -16.72 3.63 2.17
N TYR A 40 -15.57 3.26 2.68
CA TYR A 40 -14.94 3.97 3.80
C TYR A 40 -13.77 4.85 3.38
N GLY A 41 -13.42 4.82 2.09
CA GLY A 41 -12.31 5.59 1.60
C GLY A 41 -11.51 4.83 0.56
N PHE A 42 -10.23 4.58 0.84
CA PHE A 42 -9.40 3.85 -0.10
C PHE A 42 -8.49 2.86 0.64
N GLU A 43 -7.94 1.96 -0.13
CA GLU A 43 -6.93 1.01 0.35
C GLU A 43 -5.87 0.88 -0.74
N ALA A 44 -4.60 0.90 -0.34
CA ALA A 44 -3.50 0.82 -1.29
C ALA A 44 -2.26 0.29 -0.60
N ILE A 45 -1.27 -0.09 -1.40
CA ILE A 45 0.03 -0.53 -0.90
C ILE A 45 1.01 0.63 -1.03
N LEU A 46 1.85 0.82 -0.03
CA LEU A 46 2.87 1.85 -0.04
C LEU A 46 4.21 1.22 0.33
N PRO A 47 5.28 1.51 -0.43
CA PRO A 47 6.61 1.07 -0.02
C PRO A 47 6.94 1.63 1.36
N SER A 48 7.50 0.80 2.23
CA SER A 48 7.75 1.20 3.61
C SER A 48 8.77 2.34 3.72
N ASP A 49 9.65 2.49 2.74
CA ASP A 49 10.61 3.59 2.74
C ASP A 49 9.97 4.93 2.42
N ARG A 50 8.69 4.92 2.04
CA ARG A 50 7.91 6.13 1.78
C ARG A 50 6.89 6.38 2.89
N ALA A 51 7.03 5.71 4.02
CA ALA A 51 6.10 5.87 5.14
C ALA A 51 6.11 7.28 5.71
N ASP A 52 7.17 8.04 5.46
CA ASP A 52 7.25 9.43 5.88
C ASP A 52 6.19 10.32 5.22
N LEU A 53 5.60 9.86 4.13
CA LEU A 53 4.51 10.59 3.48
C LEU A 53 3.18 10.44 4.20
N LEU A 54 3.07 9.45 5.09
CA LEU A 54 1.84 9.20 5.82
C LEU A 54 1.68 10.19 6.96
N THR A 55 0.44 10.67 7.15
CA THR A 55 0.09 11.57 8.23
C THR A 55 -0.87 10.87 9.17
N ASN A 56 -1.34 11.58 10.20
CA ASN A 56 -2.28 11.02 11.16
C ASN A 56 -3.66 10.72 10.56
N TYR A 57 -3.89 11.14 9.33
CA TYR A 57 -5.15 10.88 8.64
C TYR A 57 -5.23 9.50 8.02
N PHE A 58 -4.14 8.74 8.07
CA PHE A 58 -4.08 7.43 7.42
C PHE A 58 -3.81 6.33 8.43
N HIS A 59 -4.42 5.19 8.18
CA HIS A 59 -4.10 3.97 8.92
C HIS A 59 -3.20 3.10 8.07
N PHE A 60 -2.25 2.44 8.70
CA PHE A 60 -1.38 1.54 7.97
C PHE A 60 -1.12 0.29 8.82
N GLU A 61 -0.93 -0.82 8.15
CA GLU A 61 -0.65 -2.10 8.80
C GLU A 61 0.17 -2.97 7.86
N LYS A 62 0.66 -4.09 8.36
CA LYS A 62 1.38 -5.03 7.52
C LYS A 62 0.41 -5.70 6.55
N PRO A 63 0.71 -5.67 5.25
CA PRO A 63 -0.14 -6.36 4.28
C PRO A 63 0.11 -7.86 4.29
N THR A 64 -0.84 -8.62 3.78
CA THR A 64 -0.63 -10.03 3.47
C THR A 64 -0.09 -10.16 2.06
N ILE A 65 0.42 -11.34 1.73
CA ILE A 65 0.88 -11.61 0.36
C ILE A 65 -0.27 -11.42 -0.63
N ASP A 66 -1.46 -11.92 -0.27
CA ASP A 66 -2.63 -11.77 -1.14
C ASP A 66 -2.98 -10.31 -1.40
N GLN A 67 -2.89 -9.48 -0.37
CA GLN A 67 -3.17 -8.06 -0.52
C GLN A 67 -2.16 -7.38 -1.44
N ILE A 68 -0.89 -7.73 -1.30
CA ILE A 68 0.13 -7.17 -2.18
C ILE A 68 -0.14 -7.55 -3.63
N VAL A 69 -0.44 -8.82 -3.87
CA VAL A 69 -0.72 -9.30 -5.23
C VAL A 69 -1.93 -8.60 -5.83
N ILE A 70 -3.01 -8.49 -5.07
CA ILE A 70 -4.23 -7.86 -5.53
C ILE A 70 -3.98 -6.40 -5.93
N HIS A 71 -3.25 -5.67 -5.11
CA HIS A 71 -2.98 -4.26 -5.38
C HIS A 71 -2.04 -4.07 -6.56
N TYR A 72 -1.07 -4.96 -6.73
CA TYR A 72 -0.21 -4.91 -7.90
C TYR A 72 -0.97 -5.18 -9.20
N ILE A 73 -1.89 -6.14 -9.17
CA ILE A 73 -2.73 -6.42 -10.32
C ILE A 73 -3.59 -5.21 -10.65
N LYS A 74 -4.17 -4.58 -9.64
CA LYS A 74 -4.98 -3.39 -9.83
C LYS A 74 -4.17 -2.25 -10.45
N ALA A 75 -2.94 -2.08 -10.01
CA ALA A 75 -2.06 -1.05 -10.56
C ALA A 75 -1.77 -1.28 -12.04
N ARG A 76 -1.62 -2.54 -12.42
CA ARG A 76 -1.32 -2.88 -13.82
C ARG A 76 -2.53 -2.71 -14.73
N GLU A 77 -3.73 -2.81 -14.19
CA GLU A 77 -4.95 -2.60 -14.96
C GLU A 77 -5.21 -1.12 -15.24
N ALA A 78 -4.68 -0.28 -14.40
CA ALA A 78 -4.82 1.15 -14.61
C ALA A 78 -3.86 1.64 -15.68
#